data_14301f254d9a21f47d5cc63c04fd5324
#
_entry.id   14301f254d9a21f47d5cc63c04fd5324
#
_cell.length_a   1.000
_cell.length_b   1.000
_cell.length_c   1.000
_cell.angle_alpha   90.00
_cell.angle_beta   90.00
_cell.angle_gamma   90.00
#
_symmetry.space_group_name_H-M   'P 1'
#
loop_
_entity.id
_entity.type
_entity.pdbx_description
1 polymer ?
#
loop_
_entity_poly.entity_id
_entity_poly.type
_entity_poly.pdbx_seq_one_letter_code
_entity_poly.pdbx_strand_id
1 'polypeptide(L)'
;MQKRKLGQGGPEIAPLVFGGNVFGWTADEASSFKLLDRFVERGFNAIDTADVYSSWGPGLSGGESETVIGNWLARRGRRDDVVLMTKVGMWDQRKGLSAANIAAAVDDSLRRLRTDHIDVYFAHLDDAEVPLAETLGAFGRLVEAGKVRTLGASNHDAKRLREALAVSKEQGLPRYEVIQPPYNLYDRSFESELAAVAQKHGLGVVSYFSLASGFLTGKYRSVEDLKGKAREGFLQGYFDARGLALLEVLRKVAEEAKATPAQVALAWLMSRPALTAPIASATSLEQLDDILGAADLQLSSSALDALDAAGKAAA
;
A
#
# COMPACT_ATOMS: atom_id res chain seq x y z
N MET A 1 3.95 14.29 14.67
CA MET A 1 3.43 13.72 13.40
C MET A 1 1.91 13.85 13.37
N GLN A 2 1.33 14.42 12.31
CA GLN A 2 -0.11 14.61 12.17
C GLN A 2 -0.74 13.40 11.47
N LYS A 3 -1.78 12.81 12.07
CA LYS A 3 -2.58 11.76 11.42
C LYS A 3 -3.48 12.36 10.35
N ARG A 4 -3.84 11.54 9.35
CA ARG A 4 -4.68 11.90 8.20
C ARG A 4 -5.88 10.96 8.13
N LYS A 5 -7.04 11.50 7.81
CA LYS A 5 -8.26 10.72 7.61
C LYS A 5 -8.15 9.92 6.30
N LEU A 6 -8.40 8.64 6.35
CA LEU A 6 -8.35 7.75 5.19
C LEU A 6 -9.74 7.68 4.52
N GLY A 7 -10.04 8.64 3.66
CA GLY A 7 -11.38 8.83 3.10
C GLY A 7 -12.36 9.46 4.10
N GLN A 8 -13.64 9.54 3.73
CA GLN A 8 -14.67 10.16 4.58
C GLN A 8 -15.07 9.25 5.74
N GLY A 9 -15.22 7.96 5.47
CA GLY A 9 -15.65 6.95 6.45
C GLY A 9 -14.52 6.13 7.09
N GLY A 10 -13.28 6.28 6.62
CA GLY A 10 -12.15 5.46 7.06
C GLY A 10 -11.49 5.91 8.36
N PRO A 11 -10.50 5.15 8.83
CA PRO A 11 -9.75 5.44 10.05
C PRO A 11 -8.78 6.63 9.88
N GLU A 12 -8.23 7.12 10.99
CA GLU A 12 -7.10 8.05 11.00
C GLU A 12 -5.78 7.28 11.02
N ILE A 13 -4.90 7.57 10.07
CA ILE A 13 -3.61 6.92 9.93
C ILE A 13 -2.46 7.94 9.94
N ALA A 14 -1.30 7.48 10.38
CA ALA A 14 -0.05 8.21 10.20
C ALA A 14 0.30 8.33 8.71
N PRO A 15 1.15 9.29 8.30
CA PRO A 15 1.39 9.60 6.88
C PRO A 15 2.22 8.55 6.13
N LEU A 16 2.46 7.38 6.71
CA LEU A 16 3.10 6.23 6.08
C LEU A 16 2.45 4.94 6.55
N VAL A 17 2.21 4.02 5.63
CA VAL A 17 1.69 2.67 5.86
C VAL A 17 2.81 1.65 5.75
N PHE A 18 2.88 0.70 6.69
CA PHE A 18 3.85 -0.39 6.61
C PHE A 18 3.36 -1.50 5.69
N GLY A 19 4.10 -1.75 4.60
CA GLY A 19 3.80 -2.82 3.66
C GLY A 19 4.30 -4.18 4.15
N GLY A 20 3.38 -5.07 4.48
CA GLY A 20 3.65 -6.42 5.00
C GLY A 20 4.07 -7.45 3.96
N ASN A 21 4.25 -7.08 2.69
CA ASN A 21 4.64 -8.00 1.61
C ASN A 21 6.03 -8.64 1.79
N VAL A 22 6.78 -8.25 2.79
CA VAL A 22 8.08 -8.80 3.17
C VAL A 22 7.99 -9.87 4.27
N PHE A 23 6.89 -9.90 5.04
CA PHE A 23 6.72 -10.78 6.18
C PHE A 23 6.51 -12.24 5.76
N GLY A 24 7.26 -13.15 6.39
CA GLY A 24 7.28 -14.56 6.04
C GLY A 24 7.99 -14.87 4.72
N TRP A 25 8.58 -13.85 4.06
CA TRP A 25 9.39 -14.01 2.85
C TRP A 25 10.82 -13.52 3.05
N THR A 26 11.07 -12.22 2.96
CA THR A 26 12.42 -11.63 3.13
C THR A 26 12.67 -11.12 4.55
N ALA A 27 11.64 -11.05 5.39
CA ALA A 27 11.71 -10.85 6.83
C ALA A 27 11.05 -12.05 7.53
N ASP A 28 11.80 -12.79 8.31
CA ASP A 28 11.27 -13.87 9.15
C ASP A 28 10.37 -13.34 10.26
N GLU A 29 9.68 -14.22 10.98
CA GLU A 29 8.73 -13.83 12.02
C GLU A 29 9.38 -12.98 13.12
N ALA A 30 10.57 -13.37 13.58
CA ALA A 30 11.27 -12.66 14.66
C ALA A 30 11.70 -11.24 14.24
N SER A 31 12.18 -11.09 13.02
CA SER A 31 12.53 -9.80 12.43
C SER A 31 11.29 -8.94 12.19
N SER A 32 10.22 -9.55 11.68
CA SER A 32 8.94 -8.89 11.44
C SER A 32 8.34 -8.31 12.73
N PHE A 33 8.44 -9.05 13.84
CA PHE A 33 7.97 -8.56 15.15
C PHE A 33 8.73 -7.33 15.61
N LYS A 34 10.05 -7.31 15.48
CA LYS A 34 10.87 -6.15 15.82
C LYS A 34 10.52 -4.92 14.96
N LEU A 35 10.27 -5.15 13.67
CA LEU A 35 9.88 -4.09 12.74
C LEU A 35 8.50 -3.53 13.10
N LEU A 36 7.51 -4.37 13.38
CA LEU A 36 6.17 -3.96 13.77
C LEU A 36 6.16 -3.25 15.13
N ASP A 37 6.91 -3.74 16.13
CA ASP A 37 7.08 -3.09 17.41
C ASP A 37 7.67 -1.67 17.23
N ARG A 38 8.79 -1.55 16.49
CA ARG A 38 9.43 -0.25 16.21
C ARG A 38 8.51 0.70 15.46
N PHE A 39 7.73 0.22 14.49
CA PHE A 39 6.79 1.03 13.72
C PHE A 39 5.74 1.68 14.63
N VAL A 40 5.15 0.90 15.53
CA VAL A 40 4.14 1.40 16.47
C VAL A 40 4.76 2.29 17.55
N GLU A 41 5.94 1.96 18.09
CA GLU A 41 6.70 2.78 19.03
C GLU A 41 7.01 4.18 18.49
N ARG A 42 7.25 4.27 17.17
CA ARG A 42 7.48 5.54 16.46
C ARG A 42 6.18 6.32 16.19
N GLY A 43 5.02 5.82 16.63
CA GLY A 43 3.71 6.46 16.54
C GLY A 43 2.97 6.22 15.21
N PHE A 44 3.48 5.34 14.35
CA PHE A 44 2.78 4.91 13.14
C PHE A 44 1.79 3.80 13.48
N ASN A 45 0.73 3.65 12.67
CA ASN A 45 -0.37 2.77 13.07
C ASN A 45 -1.03 1.97 11.94
N ALA A 46 -0.65 2.15 10.68
CA ALA A 46 -1.33 1.48 9.58
C ALA A 46 -0.44 0.40 8.95
N ILE A 47 -0.94 -0.82 8.87
CA ILE A 47 -0.24 -2.01 8.33
C ILE A 47 -1.06 -2.56 7.18
N ASP A 48 -0.44 -2.69 6.00
CA ASP A 48 -1.04 -3.25 4.79
C ASP A 48 -0.53 -4.67 4.55
N THR A 49 -1.44 -5.59 4.31
CA THR A 49 -1.16 -6.97 3.90
C THR A 49 -2.16 -7.44 2.84
N ALA A 50 -2.14 -8.71 2.48
CA ALA A 50 -3.12 -9.39 1.63
C ALA A 50 -3.07 -10.91 1.87
N ASP A 51 -4.16 -11.59 1.51
CA ASP A 51 -4.25 -13.04 1.54
C ASP A 51 -3.19 -13.73 0.66
N VAL A 52 -2.86 -13.14 -0.48
CA VAL A 52 -1.87 -13.66 -1.44
C VAL A 52 -0.42 -13.37 -1.04
N TYR A 53 -0.17 -12.47 -0.08
CA TYR A 53 1.20 -12.03 0.19
C TYR A 53 2.09 -13.19 0.63
N SER A 54 3.28 -13.16 0.07
CA SER A 54 4.38 -14.12 0.16
C SER A 54 4.26 -15.36 -0.76
N SER A 55 3.13 -15.55 -1.48
CA SER A 55 2.95 -16.70 -2.42
C SER A 55 4.01 -16.78 -3.53
N TRP A 56 4.68 -15.68 -3.83
CA TRP A 56 5.77 -15.60 -4.83
C TRP A 56 7.13 -16.08 -4.30
N GLY A 57 7.24 -16.28 -2.98
CA GLY A 57 8.47 -16.79 -2.37
C GLY A 57 8.65 -18.30 -2.55
N PRO A 58 9.88 -18.81 -2.75
CA PRO A 58 10.10 -20.23 -2.89
C PRO A 58 9.56 -21.03 -1.69
N GLY A 59 8.67 -21.98 -1.95
CA GLY A 59 8.09 -22.84 -0.91
C GLY A 59 6.97 -22.20 -0.08
N LEU A 60 6.54 -20.99 -0.45
CA LEU A 60 5.45 -20.26 0.20
C LEU A 60 4.16 -20.40 -0.63
N SER A 61 3.01 -20.25 0.01
CA SER A 61 1.70 -20.51 -0.62
C SER A 61 0.74 -19.33 -0.58
N GLY A 62 1.04 -18.30 0.20
CA GLY A 62 0.15 -17.18 0.51
C GLY A 62 -0.44 -17.29 1.92
N GLY A 63 -0.78 -16.14 2.52
CA GLY A 63 -1.26 -16.05 3.90
C GLY A 63 -0.17 -15.94 4.96
N GLU A 64 1.11 -16.09 4.58
CA GLU A 64 2.23 -16.00 5.52
C GLU A 64 2.31 -14.63 6.18
N SER A 65 2.14 -13.56 5.41
CA SER A 65 2.17 -12.18 5.93
C SER A 65 1.07 -11.95 6.97
N GLU A 66 -0.17 -12.34 6.67
CA GLU A 66 -1.28 -12.25 7.62
C GLU A 66 -1.04 -13.09 8.88
N THR A 67 -0.46 -14.29 8.74
CA THR A 67 -0.12 -15.17 9.86
C THR A 67 0.92 -14.54 10.78
N VAL A 68 1.98 -13.95 10.23
CA VAL A 68 3.01 -13.24 11.00
C VAL A 68 2.42 -12.06 11.76
N ILE A 69 1.58 -11.25 11.10
CA ILE A 69 0.89 -10.13 11.75
C ILE A 69 -0.04 -10.63 12.87
N GLY A 70 -0.79 -11.71 12.63
CA GLY A 70 -1.68 -12.30 13.64
C GLY A 70 -0.94 -12.85 14.86
N ASN A 71 0.21 -13.49 14.65
CA ASN A 71 1.08 -13.95 15.73
C ASN A 71 1.64 -12.77 16.54
N TRP A 72 2.04 -11.69 15.86
CA TRP A 72 2.48 -10.46 16.52
C TRP A 72 1.37 -9.82 17.34
N LEU A 73 0.14 -9.69 16.82
CA LEU A 73 -1.00 -9.15 17.55
C LEU A 73 -1.33 -9.96 18.79
N ALA A 74 -1.34 -11.30 18.68
CA ALA A 74 -1.58 -12.20 19.81
C ALA A 74 -0.50 -12.06 20.89
N ARG A 75 0.78 -11.93 20.49
CA ARG A 75 1.90 -11.72 21.41
C ARG A 75 1.80 -10.42 22.17
N ARG A 76 1.44 -9.32 21.49
CA ARG A 76 1.39 -7.98 22.14
C ARG A 76 0.13 -7.75 22.98
N GLY A 77 -0.94 -8.52 22.78
CA GLY A 77 -2.19 -8.41 23.51
C GLY A 77 -2.97 -7.11 23.31
N ARG A 78 -2.63 -6.33 22.27
CA ARG A 78 -3.30 -5.06 21.88
C ARG A 78 -3.57 -5.04 20.39
N ARG A 79 -4.79 -4.60 20.01
CA ARG A 79 -5.29 -4.52 18.64
C ARG A 79 -5.70 -3.10 18.23
N ASP A 80 -6.26 -2.34 19.16
CA ASP A 80 -6.99 -1.09 18.88
C ASP A 80 -6.11 0.10 18.51
N ASP A 81 -4.81 0.01 18.68
CA ASP A 81 -3.86 1.07 18.33
C ASP A 81 -3.26 0.92 16.92
N VAL A 82 -3.70 -0.10 16.17
CA VAL A 82 -3.29 -0.33 14.78
C VAL A 82 -4.47 -0.41 13.84
N VAL A 83 -4.27 0.06 12.61
CA VAL A 83 -5.19 -0.04 11.48
C VAL A 83 -4.70 -1.15 10.57
N LEU A 84 -5.44 -2.24 10.48
CA LEU A 84 -5.12 -3.38 9.62
C LEU A 84 -5.84 -3.29 8.29
N MET A 85 -5.08 -3.40 7.22
CA MET A 85 -5.57 -3.45 5.85
C MET A 85 -5.20 -4.79 5.24
N THR A 86 -6.16 -5.51 4.66
CA THR A 86 -5.90 -6.72 3.88
C THR A 86 -6.82 -6.80 2.67
N LYS A 87 -6.62 -7.78 1.79
CA LYS A 87 -7.21 -7.81 0.45
C LYS A 87 -7.63 -9.21 0.06
N VAL A 88 -8.60 -9.30 -0.89
CA VAL A 88 -9.13 -10.55 -1.46
C VAL A 88 -9.23 -10.47 -2.97
N GLY A 89 -9.15 -11.62 -3.63
CA GLY A 89 -9.50 -11.81 -5.04
C GLY A 89 -8.32 -12.05 -5.98
N MET A 90 -7.07 -11.80 -5.54
CA MET A 90 -5.88 -12.02 -6.37
C MET A 90 -5.24 -13.41 -6.14
N TRP A 91 -5.48 -14.02 -5.01
CA TRP A 91 -4.87 -15.30 -4.66
C TRP A 91 -5.52 -16.47 -5.41
N ASP A 92 -4.73 -17.30 -6.08
CA ASP A 92 -5.26 -18.41 -6.90
C ASP A 92 -6.15 -19.38 -6.11
N GLN A 93 -5.89 -19.57 -4.81
CA GLN A 93 -6.73 -20.39 -3.92
C GLN A 93 -8.03 -19.70 -3.52
N ARG A 94 -8.12 -18.36 -3.68
CA ARG A 94 -9.25 -17.50 -3.34
C ARG A 94 -9.48 -16.44 -4.42
N LYS A 95 -9.50 -16.85 -5.69
CA LYS A 95 -9.58 -15.95 -6.83
C LYS A 95 -10.98 -15.39 -7.04
N GLY A 96 -11.02 -14.11 -7.43
CA GLY A 96 -12.23 -13.41 -7.84
C GLY A 96 -13.03 -12.81 -6.69
N LEU A 97 -14.09 -12.07 -7.05
CA LEU A 97 -14.90 -11.28 -6.14
C LEU A 97 -16.35 -11.77 -6.02
N SER A 98 -16.61 -13.05 -6.29
CA SER A 98 -17.92 -13.63 -6.04
C SER A 98 -18.28 -13.56 -4.55
N ALA A 99 -19.58 -13.46 -4.25
CA ALA A 99 -20.07 -13.37 -2.88
C ALA A 99 -19.61 -14.54 -2.00
N ALA A 100 -19.55 -15.75 -2.55
CA ALA A 100 -19.09 -16.93 -1.83
C ALA A 100 -17.59 -16.85 -1.51
N ASN A 101 -16.76 -16.39 -2.47
CA ASN A 101 -15.33 -16.25 -2.25
C ASN A 101 -15.02 -15.17 -1.23
N ILE A 102 -15.64 -13.99 -1.33
CA ILE A 102 -15.45 -12.89 -0.37
C ILE A 102 -15.78 -13.35 1.06
N ALA A 103 -16.89 -14.06 1.26
CA ALA A 103 -17.30 -14.56 2.57
C ALA A 103 -16.31 -15.58 3.16
N ALA A 104 -15.80 -16.50 2.34
CA ALA A 104 -14.83 -17.49 2.79
C ALA A 104 -13.44 -16.87 3.04
N ALA A 105 -13.01 -15.97 2.15
CA ALA A 105 -11.70 -15.32 2.24
C ALA A 105 -11.57 -14.44 3.49
N VAL A 106 -12.61 -13.68 3.85
CA VAL A 106 -12.57 -12.84 5.06
C VAL A 106 -12.40 -13.68 6.32
N ASP A 107 -13.08 -14.83 6.42
CA ASP A 107 -12.98 -15.72 7.58
C ASP A 107 -11.59 -16.35 7.67
N ASP A 108 -11.00 -16.71 6.52
CA ASP A 108 -9.62 -17.18 6.45
C ASP A 108 -8.62 -16.09 6.88
N SER A 109 -8.80 -14.84 6.43
CA SER A 109 -7.96 -13.70 6.81
C SER A 109 -8.07 -13.36 8.29
N LEU A 110 -9.30 -13.30 8.84
CA LEU A 110 -9.52 -13.05 10.27
C LEU A 110 -8.87 -14.12 11.15
N ARG A 111 -8.91 -15.40 10.73
CA ARG A 111 -8.26 -16.49 11.42
C ARG A 111 -6.74 -16.37 11.40
N ARG A 112 -6.12 -16.05 10.24
CA ARG A 112 -4.67 -15.84 10.14
C ARG A 112 -4.23 -14.62 10.93
N LEU A 113 -4.97 -13.51 10.83
CA LEU A 113 -4.72 -12.25 11.56
C LEU A 113 -5.06 -12.33 13.07
N ARG A 114 -5.73 -13.39 13.52
CA ARG A 114 -6.12 -13.60 14.93
C ARG A 114 -6.88 -12.40 15.51
N THR A 115 -7.81 -11.86 14.72
CA THR A 115 -8.62 -10.70 15.10
C THR A 115 -10.07 -10.94 14.66
N ASP A 116 -11.00 -10.22 15.28
CA ASP A 116 -12.43 -10.28 14.99
C ASP A 116 -12.85 -9.30 13.88
N HIS A 117 -11.97 -8.34 13.52
CA HIS A 117 -12.28 -7.36 12.49
C HIS A 117 -11.05 -6.89 11.69
N ILE A 118 -11.32 -6.41 10.47
CA ILE A 118 -10.39 -5.75 9.55
C ILE A 118 -10.81 -4.28 9.43
N ASP A 119 -9.85 -3.35 9.54
CA ASP A 119 -10.16 -1.91 9.44
C ASP A 119 -10.43 -1.48 8.01
N VAL A 120 -9.64 -1.97 7.03
CA VAL A 120 -9.88 -1.73 5.60
C VAL A 120 -9.71 -3.03 4.82
N TYR A 121 -10.78 -3.46 4.15
CA TYR A 121 -10.77 -4.66 3.33
C TYR A 121 -10.89 -4.31 1.86
N PHE A 122 -9.89 -4.70 1.07
CA PHE A 122 -9.81 -4.33 -0.34
C PHE A 122 -10.28 -5.44 -1.27
N ALA A 123 -11.03 -5.08 -2.32
CA ALA A 123 -10.95 -5.80 -3.57
C ALA A 123 -9.54 -5.61 -4.12
N HIS A 124 -8.73 -6.69 -4.21
CA HIS A 124 -7.31 -6.60 -4.58
C HIS A 124 -7.14 -6.22 -6.05
N LEU A 125 -8.09 -6.64 -6.90
CA LEU A 125 -8.23 -6.22 -8.29
C LEU A 125 -9.71 -6.24 -8.66
N ASP A 126 -10.03 -5.62 -9.81
CA ASP A 126 -11.37 -5.71 -10.37
C ASP A 126 -11.67 -7.14 -10.88
N ASP A 127 -12.91 -7.55 -10.78
CA ASP A 127 -13.41 -8.80 -11.35
C ASP A 127 -14.56 -8.48 -12.30
N ALA A 128 -14.26 -8.43 -13.59
CA ALA A 128 -15.24 -8.10 -14.62
C ALA A 128 -16.31 -9.20 -14.82
N GLU A 129 -16.04 -10.43 -14.37
CA GLU A 129 -16.97 -11.56 -14.50
C GLU A 129 -18.06 -11.52 -13.42
N VAL A 130 -17.86 -10.75 -12.34
CA VAL A 130 -18.82 -10.62 -11.25
C VAL A 130 -19.49 -9.24 -11.30
N PRO A 131 -20.83 -9.16 -11.28
CA PRO A 131 -21.52 -7.87 -11.23
C PRO A 131 -21.12 -7.06 -10.00
N LEU A 132 -20.86 -5.75 -10.18
CA LEU A 132 -20.48 -4.84 -9.08
C LEU A 132 -21.47 -4.86 -7.92
N ALA A 133 -22.77 -4.99 -8.20
CA ALA A 133 -23.80 -5.08 -7.16
C ALA A 133 -23.66 -6.33 -6.29
N GLU A 134 -23.23 -7.46 -6.87
CA GLU A 134 -22.95 -8.69 -6.12
C GLU A 134 -21.74 -8.50 -5.20
N THR A 135 -20.63 -8.00 -5.76
CA THR A 135 -19.40 -7.73 -5.01
C THR A 135 -19.64 -6.74 -3.86
N LEU A 136 -20.24 -5.58 -4.15
CA LEU A 136 -20.53 -4.56 -3.13
C LEU A 136 -21.53 -5.06 -2.09
N GLY A 137 -22.55 -5.83 -2.49
CA GLY A 137 -23.50 -6.47 -1.58
C GLY A 137 -22.82 -7.51 -0.67
N ALA A 138 -21.87 -8.27 -1.21
CA ALA A 138 -21.07 -9.21 -0.40
C ALA A 138 -20.22 -8.49 0.63
N PHE A 139 -19.49 -7.46 0.24
CA PHE A 139 -18.75 -6.61 1.18
C PHE A 139 -19.67 -5.93 2.21
N GLY A 140 -20.87 -5.51 1.78
CA GLY A 140 -21.86 -4.92 2.68
C GLY A 140 -22.24 -5.83 3.84
N ARG A 141 -22.46 -7.10 3.56
CA ARG A 141 -22.75 -8.10 4.61
C ARG A 141 -21.60 -8.25 5.61
N LEU A 142 -20.34 -8.06 5.18
CA LEU A 142 -19.19 -8.08 6.10
C LEU A 142 -19.16 -6.86 7.00
N VAL A 143 -19.55 -5.70 6.49
CA VAL A 143 -19.67 -4.46 7.27
C VAL A 143 -20.81 -4.60 8.29
N GLU A 144 -21.96 -5.07 7.89
CA GLU A 144 -23.12 -5.33 8.75
C GLU A 144 -22.80 -6.34 9.88
N ALA A 145 -22.00 -7.37 9.54
CA ALA A 145 -21.53 -8.37 10.51
C ALA A 145 -20.43 -7.87 11.43
N GLY A 146 -19.92 -6.63 11.24
CA GLY A 146 -18.82 -6.06 12.03
C GLY A 146 -17.44 -6.66 11.72
N LYS A 147 -17.32 -7.55 10.73
CA LYS A 147 -16.04 -8.16 10.32
C LYS A 147 -15.12 -7.19 9.58
N VAL A 148 -15.70 -6.18 8.92
CA VAL A 148 -14.99 -5.16 8.15
C VAL A 148 -15.54 -3.78 8.51
N ARG A 149 -14.65 -2.80 8.71
CA ARG A 149 -15.07 -1.42 9.04
C ARG A 149 -15.17 -0.54 7.81
N THR A 150 -14.24 -0.66 6.86
CA THR A 150 -14.13 0.21 5.69
C THR A 150 -13.78 -0.62 4.46
N LEU A 151 -14.36 -0.27 3.31
CA LEU A 151 -14.10 -0.95 2.04
C LEU A 151 -13.07 -0.19 1.20
N GLY A 152 -12.21 -0.94 0.52
CA GLY A 152 -11.25 -0.40 -0.43
C GLY A 152 -11.26 -1.10 -1.77
N ALA A 153 -10.70 -0.43 -2.79
CA ALA A 153 -10.46 -0.97 -4.11
C ALA A 153 -9.01 -0.76 -4.53
N SER A 154 -8.33 -1.82 -4.96
CA SER A 154 -7.00 -1.77 -5.54
C SER A 154 -7.06 -2.20 -7.00
N ASN A 155 -6.16 -1.69 -7.84
CA ASN A 155 -6.09 -2.05 -9.27
C ASN A 155 -7.41 -1.88 -10.04
N HIS A 156 -8.18 -0.86 -9.69
CA HIS A 156 -9.35 -0.41 -10.44
C HIS A 156 -8.97 0.81 -11.27
N ASP A 157 -9.35 0.84 -12.53
CA ASP A 157 -9.24 2.06 -13.34
C ASP A 157 -10.30 3.10 -12.94
N ALA A 158 -10.14 4.32 -13.45
CA ALA A 158 -11.04 5.42 -13.13
C ALA A 158 -12.48 5.20 -13.60
N LYS A 159 -12.69 4.49 -14.71
CA LYS A 159 -14.00 4.16 -15.25
C LYS A 159 -14.71 3.18 -14.31
N ARG A 160 -14.04 2.07 -14.00
CA ARG A 160 -14.58 1.02 -13.15
C ARG A 160 -14.87 1.49 -11.73
N LEU A 161 -13.99 2.35 -11.21
CA LEU A 161 -14.23 2.99 -9.90
C LEU A 161 -15.48 3.89 -9.92
N ARG A 162 -15.67 4.70 -10.97
CA ARG A 162 -16.90 5.51 -11.13
C ARG A 162 -18.15 4.65 -11.19
N GLU A 163 -18.12 3.54 -11.95
CA GLU A 163 -19.21 2.58 -12.03
C GLU A 163 -19.53 1.98 -10.65
N ALA A 164 -18.52 1.53 -9.90
CA ALA A 164 -18.74 0.98 -8.56
C ALA A 164 -19.37 1.99 -7.60
N LEU A 165 -18.93 3.24 -7.62
CA LEU A 165 -19.48 4.33 -6.81
C LEU A 165 -20.92 4.67 -7.23
N ALA A 166 -21.25 4.61 -8.53
CA ALA A 166 -22.61 4.81 -9.03
C ALA A 166 -23.55 3.69 -8.57
N VAL A 167 -23.17 2.42 -8.77
CA VAL A 167 -23.94 1.24 -8.32
C VAL A 167 -24.19 1.28 -6.81
N SER A 168 -23.16 1.62 -6.03
CA SER A 168 -23.28 1.78 -4.58
C SER A 168 -24.37 2.79 -4.23
N LYS A 169 -24.33 3.99 -4.85
CA LYS A 169 -25.30 5.06 -4.62
C LYS A 169 -26.73 4.68 -5.07
N GLU A 170 -26.87 4.09 -6.26
CA GLU A 170 -28.15 3.75 -6.85
C GLU A 170 -28.88 2.65 -6.09
N GLN A 171 -28.13 1.69 -5.55
CA GLN A 171 -28.68 0.51 -4.87
C GLN A 171 -28.60 0.60 -3.34
N GLY A 172 -28.11 1.72 -2.78
CA GLY A 172 -27.97 1.87 -1.32
C GLY A 172 -26.95 0.91 -0.70
N LEU A 173 -25.96 0.47 -1.49
CA LEU A 173 -24.89 -0.43 -1.04
C LEU A 173 -23.72 0.37 -0.44
N PRO A 174 -22.91 -0.22 0.43
CA PRO A 174 -21.70 0.43 0.90
C PRO A 174 -20.75 0.69 -0.26
N ARG A 175 -20.00 1.80 -0.18
CA ARG A 175 -19.07 2.23 -1.22
C ARG A 175 -17.63 1.93 -0.85
N TYR A 176 -16.76 1.91 -1.85
CA TYR A 176 -15.33 2.02 -1.61
C TYR A 176 -15.01 3.41 -1.05
N GLU A 177 -14.37 3.44 0.11
CA GLU A 177 -13.90 4.66 0.79
C GLU A 177 -12.41 4.91 0.56
N VAL A 178 -11.67 3.86 0.16
CA VAL A 178 -10.22 3.87 -0.01
C VAL A 178 -9.86 3.26 -1.35
N ILE A 179 -8.85 3.85 -2.01
CA ILE A 179 -8.21 3.21 -3.18
C ILE A 179 -6.72 2.98 -2.93
N GLN A 180 -6.21 1.94 -3.57
CA GLN A 180 -4.80 1.58 -3.49
C GLN A 180 -4.20 1.41 -4.90
N PRO A 181 -3.74 2.50 -5.55
CA PRO A 181 -3.08 2.48 -6.86
C PRO A 181 -1.55 2.37 -6.76
N PRO A 182 -0.85 1.98 -7.85
CA PRO A 182 0.58 2.23 -7.99
C PRO A 182 0.81 3.73 -8.12
N TYR A 183 1.81 4.27 -7.40
CA TYR A 183 2.18 5.69 -7.54
C TYR A 183 3.54 5.96 -6.91
N ASN A 184 4.43 6.53 -7.69
CA ASN A 184 5.76 6.97 -7.25
C ASN A 184 6.33 8.00 -8.24
N LEU A 185 7.55 8.47 -8.01
CA LEU A 185 8.22 9.45 -8.87
C LEU A 185 8.43 8.96 -10.32
N TYR A 186 8.55 7.65 -10.54
CA TYR A 186 8.70 7.07 -11.87
C TYR A 186 7.34 6.75 -12.50
N ASP A 187 6.42 6.09 -11.80
CA ASP A 187 5.06 5.80 -12.27
C ASP A 187 4.08 6.83 -11.72
N ARG A 188 3.64 7.72 -12.60
CA ARG A 188 2.71 8.81 -12.29
C ARG A 188 1.32 8.62 -12.94
N SER A 189 1.02 7.42 -13.40
CA SER A 189 -0.25 7.10 -14.08
C SER A 189 -1.49 7.43 -13.23
N PHE A 190 -1.37 7.32 -11.90
CA PHE A 190 -2.42 7.72 -10.95
C PHE A 190 -2.87 9.18 -11.14
N GLU A 191 -1.98 10.09 -11.53
CA GLU A 191 -2.27 11.53 -11.65
C GLU A 191 -3.21 11.87 -12.84
N SER A 192 -3.44 10.95 -13.75
CA SER A 192 -4.30 11.18 -14.92
C SER A 192 -5.78 11.35 -14.52
N GLU A 193 -6.56 10.28 -14.56
CA GLU A 193 -7.99 10.34 -14.26
C GLU A 193 -8.32 9.90 -12.82
N LEU A 194 -7.56 8.93 -12.29
CA LEU A 194 -7.90 8.27 -11.05
C LEU A 194 -7.77 9.22 -9.84
N ALA A 195 -6.77 10.11 -9.84
CA ALA A 195 -6.61 11.13 -8.81
C ALA A 195 -7.80 12.09 -8.76
N ALA A 196 -8.30 12.52 -9.93
CA ALA A 196 -9.47 13.40 -10.00
C ALA A 196 -10.74 12.71 -9.47
N VAL A 197 -10.92 11.41 -9.76
CA VAL A 197 -12.03 10.61 -9.20
C VAL A 197 -11.91 10.53 -7.68
N ALA A 198 -10.72 10.21 -7.16
CA ALA A 198 -10.49 10.11 -5.72
C ALA A 198 -10.82 11.43 -5.00
N GLN A 199 -10.30 12.54 -5.50
CA GLN A 199 -10.55 13.87 -4.93
C GLN A 199 -12.04 14.24 -5.00
N LYS A 200 -12.68 14.08 -6.16
CA LYS A 200 -14.11 14.41 -6.35
C LYS A 200 -15.02 13.67 -5.37
N HIS A 201 -14.70 12.42 -5.07
CA HIS A 201 -15.52 11.58 -4.21
C HIS A 201 -15.00 11.50 -2.75
N GLY A 202 -13.94 12.23 -2.41
CA GLY A 202 -13.36 12.25 -1.06
C GLY A 202 -12.83 10.90 -0.60
N LEU A 203 -12.24 10.12 -1.53
CA LEU A 203 -11.67 8.82 -1.21
C LEU A 203 -10.30 8.97 -0.56
N GLY A 204 -9.98 8.09 0.38
CA GLY A 204 -8.62 7.93 0.88
C GLY A 204 -7.76 7.24 -0.17
N VAL A 205 -6.48 7.61 -0.24
CA VAL A 205 -5.54 7.00 -1.18
C VAL A 205 -4.30 6.53 -0.45
N VAL A 206 -3.99 5.24 -0.56
CA VAL A 206 -2.72 4.67 -0.12
C VAL A 206 -2.00 4.07 -1.34
N SER A 207 -0.79 4.54 -1.65
CA SER A 207 -0.09 4.08 -2.85
C SER A 207 0.83 2.90 -2.57
N TYR A 208 0.84 1.91 -3.47
CA TYR A 208 1.85 0.85 -3.46
C TYR A 208 2.97 1.14 -4.46
N PHE A 209 4.07 0.37 -4.40
CA PHE A 209 5.31 0.63 -5.14
C PHE A 209 5.89 2.02 -4.93
N SER A 210 5.65 2.63 -3.76
CA SER A 210 6.07 3.99 -3.43
C SER A 210 7.58 4.25 -3.63
N LEU A 211 8.41 3.23 -3.48
CA LEU A 211 9.85 3.26 -3.77
C LEU A 211 10.24 2.50 -5.05
N ALA A 212 9.30 2.27 -5.99
CA ALA A 212 9.54 1.55 -7.23
C ALA A 212 10.31 0.24 -7.01
N SER A 213 9.76 -0.65 -6.15
CA SER A 213 10.37 -1.92 -5.74
C SER A 213 11.74 -1.79 -5.04
N GLY A 214 12.15 -0.58 -4.67
CA GLY A 214 13.44 -0.25 -4.08
C GLY A 214 14.39 0.49 -5.01
N PHE A 215 14.02 0.75 -6.27
CA PHE A 215 14.79 1.56 -7.22
C PHE A 215 15.06 2.97 -6.69
N LEU A 216 14.04 3.64 -6.17
CA LEU A 216 14.13 5.01 -5.65
C LEU A 216 14.88 5.14 -4.30
N THR A 217 15.39 4.04 -3.76
CA THR A 217 16.34 4.12 -2.63
C THR A 217 17.73 4.58 -3.07
N GLY A 218 18.03 4.52 -4.38
CA GLY A 218 19.32 4.88 -4.93
C GLY A 218 20.47 3.92 -4.59
N LYS A 219 20.20 2.77 -3.92
CA LYS A 219 21.21 1.79 -3.52
C LYS A 219 21.79 0.99 -4.69
N TYR A 220 21.04 0.85 -5.77
CA TYR A 220 21.47 0.21 -7.00
C TYR A 220 21.87 1.27 -8.02
N ARG A 221 22.97 1.05 -8.73
CA ARG A 221 23.52 2.00 -9.73
C ARG A 221 23.36 1.49 -11.15
N SER A 222 23.22 0.17 -11.31
CA SER A 222 23.09 -0.49 -12.62
C SER A 222 22.27 -1.76 -12.48
N VAL A 223 21.91 -2.36 -13.62
CA VAL A 223 21.22 -3.66 -13.68
C VAL A 223 22.10 -4.79 -13.08
N GLU A 224 23.41 -4.66 -13.20
CA GLU A 224 24.38 -5.65 -12.67
C GLU A 224 24.29 -5.76 -11.14
N ASP A 225 23.96 -4.67 -10.45
CA ASP A 225 23.81 -4.65 -8.98
C ASP A 225 22.59 -5.46 -8.50
N LEU A 226 21.67 -5.78 -9.41
CA LEU A 226 20.44 -6.53 -9.12
C LEU A 226 20.65 -8.03 -9.07
N LYS A 227 21.73 -8.53 -9.66
CA LYS A 227 21.98 -9.97 -9.84
C LYS A 227 21.90 -10.73 -8.52
N GLY A 228 21.02 -11.72 -8.47
CA GLY A 228 20.80 -12.56 -7.29
C GLY A 228 20.02 -11.89 -6.16
N LYS A 229 19.42 -10.70 -6.38
CA LYS A 229 18.56 -10.05 -5.39
C LYS A 229 17.11 -10.55 -5.52
N ALA A 230 16.41 -10.67 -4.38
CA ALA A 230 15.04 -11.18 -4.32
C ALA A 230 14.03 -10.44 -5.21
N ARG A 231 14.32 -9.18 -5.57
CA ARG A 231 13.46 -8.32 -6.42
C ARG A 231 14.06 -8.02 -7.78
N GLU A 232 15.05 -8.77 -8.24
CA GLU A 232 15.74 -8.53 -9.51
C GLU A 232 14.77 -8.33 -10.67
N GLY A 233 13.81 -9.24 -10.87
CA GLY A 233 12.84 -9.18 -11.96
C GLY A 233 11.90 -7.97 -11.91
N PHE A 234 11.66 -7.40 -10.73
CA PHE A 234 10.80 -6.21 -10.55
C PHE A 234 11.56 -4.90 -10.79
N LEU A 235 12.88 -4.92 -10.76
CA LEU A 235 13.71 -3.72 -10.78
C LEU A 235 14.27 -3.38 -12.16
N GLN A 236 14.48 -4.37 -13.03
CA GLN A 236 15.16 -4.20 -14.32
C GLN A 236 14.54 -3.12 -15.19
N GLY A 237 13.20 -3.02 -15.24
CA GLY A 237 12.49 -2.07 -16.07
C GLY A 237 12.67 -0.59 -15.68
N TYR A 238 13.21 -0.30 -14.49
CA TYR A 238 13.46 1.07 -14.05
C TYR A 238 14.84 1.61 -14.47
N PHE A 239 15.75 0.75 -14.94
CA PHE A 239 17.13 1.15 -15.34
C PHE A 239 17.23 1.59 -16.79
N ASP A 240 16.21 2.29 -17.30
CA ASP A 240 16.26 2.99 -18.57
C ASP A 240 16.86 4.40 -18.42
N ALA A 241 17.02 5.12 -19.54
CA ALA A 241 17.57 6.47 -19.54
C ALA A 241 16.78 7.44 -18.64
N ARG A 242 15.45 7.27 -18.61
CA ARG A 242 14.54 8.07 -17.78
C ARG A 242 14.75 7.80 -16.28
N GLY A 243 14.79 6.54 -15.90
CA GLY A 243 14.98 6.15 -14.51
C GLY A 243 16.33 6.61 -13.97
N LEU A 244 17.40 6.47 -14.77
CA LEU A 244 18.73 6.94 -14.40
C LEU A 244 18.78 8.47 -14.23
N ALA A 245 18.17 9.23 -15.14
CA ALA A 245 18.07 10.69 -15.02
C ALA A 245 17.26 11.11 -13.77
N LEU A 246 16.16 10.42 -13.49
CA LEU A 246 15.37 10.64 -12.27
C LEU A 246 16.20 10.37 -11.00
N LEU A 247 16.98 9.28 -10.96
CA LEU A 247 17.84 8.97 -9.83
C LEU A 247 18.90 10.05 -9.57
N GLU A 248 19.48 10.63 -10.61
CA GLU A 248 20.45 11.73 -10.46
C GLU A 248 19.81 12.96 -9.80
N VAL A 249 18.61 13.36 -10.25
CA VAL A 249 17.89 14.47 -9.63
C VAL A 249 17.51 14.13 -8.18
N LEU A 250 17.02 12.90 -7.94
CA LEU A 250 16.64 12.44 -6.59
C LEU A 250 17.84 12.47 -5.62
N ARG A 251 19.01 12.02 -6.06
CA ARG A 251 20.26 12.06 -5.25
C ARG A 251 20.67 13.48 -4.93
N LYS A 252 20.63 14.38 -5.92
CA LYS A 252 20.97 15.79 -5.71
C LYS A 252 20.03 16.44 -4.68
N VAL A 253 18.73 16.25 -4.81
CA VAL A 253 17.75 16.76 -3.85
C VAL A 253 17.97 16.16 -2.46
N ALA A 254 18.31 14.87 -2.36
CA ALA A 254 18.59 14.19 -1.10
C ALA A 254 19.82 14.78 -0.41
N GLU A 255 20.90 15.04 -1.15
CA GLU A 255 22.11 15.69 -0.63
C GLU A 255 21.82 17.10 -0.12
N GLU A 256 21.11 17.93 -0.89
CA GLU A 256 20.71 19.30 -0.50
C GLU A 256 19.81 19.30 0.76
N ALA A 257 18.90 18.33 0.86
CA ALA A 257 17.97 18.16 1.99
C ALA A 257 18.64 17.46 3.21
N LYS A 258 19.88 16.98 3.09
CA LYS A 258 20.57 16.14 4.10
C LYS A 258 19.74 14.92 4.51
N ALA A 259 19.11 14.28 3.52
CA ALA A 259 18.22 13.15 3.67
C ALA A 259 18.65 12.01 2.72
N THR A 260 18.04 10.84 2.85
CA THR A 260 18.26 9.74 1.90
C THR A 260 17.34 9.89 0.69
N PRO A 261 17.69 9.30 -0.47
CA PRO A 261 16.80 9.24 -1.62
C PRO A 261 15.42 8.61 -1.30
N ALA A 262 15.40 7.59 -0.43
CA ALA A 262 14.16 6.97 0.02
C ALA A 262 13.26 7.94 0.80
N GLN A 263 13.85 8.71 1.73
CA GLN A 263 13.12 9.74 2.47
C GLN A 263 12.57 10.82 1.55
N VAL A 264 13.36 11.30 0.61
CA VAL A 264 12.93 12.32 -0.36
C VAL A 264 11.78 11.80 -1.25
N ALA A 265 11.89 10.58 -1.78
CA ALA A 265 10.85 9.99 -2.61
C ALA A 265 9.52 9.82 -1.85
N LEU A 266 9.57 9.37 -0.59
CA LEU A 266 8.39 9.24 0.26
C LEU A 266 7.83 10.59 0.70
N ALA A 267 8.67 11.56 1.07
CA ALA A 267 8.25 12.92 1.42
C ALA A 267 7.59 13.63 0.23
N TRP A 268 8.11 13.42 -0.99
CA TRP A 268 7.46 13.90 -2.20
C TRP A 268 6.05 13.31 -2.35
N LEU A 269 5.86 12.00 -2.16
CA LEU A 269 4.54 11.37 -2.15
C LEU A 269 3.64 11.97 -1.06
N MET A 270 4.15 12.12 0.16
CA MET A 270 3.38 12.68 1.29
C MET A 270 2.94 14.14 1.07
N SER A 271 3.60 14.87 0.14
CA SER A 271 3.24 16.22 -0.25
C SER A 271 2.10 16.29 -1.29
N ARG A 272 1.70 15.15 -1.90
CA ARG A 272 0.68 15.12 -2.95
C ARG A 272 -0.73 15.29 -2.36
N PRO A 273 -1.54 16.27 -2.84
CA PRO A 273 -2.86 16.55 -2.28
C PRO A 273 -3.85 15.38 -2.37
N ALA A 274 -3.71 14.53 -3.39
CA ALA A 274 -4.59 13.38 -3.61
C ALA A 274 -4.18 12.14 -2.82
N LEU A 275 -3.02 12.14 -2.13
CA LEU A 275 -2.50 10.98 -1.42
C LEU A 275 -2.65 11.12 0.09
N THR A 276 -3.23 10.13 0.73
CA THR A 276 -3.30 10.06 2.19
C THR A 276 -1.98 9.56 2.77
N ALA A 277 -1.43 8.46 2.26
CA ALA A 277 -0.14 7.92 2.70
C ALA A 277 0.47 6.97 1.67
N PRO A 278 1.80 6.98 1.47
CA PRO A 278 2.51 5.93 0.75
C PRO A 278 2.63 4.66 1.59
N ILE A 279 2.66 3.49 0.92
CA ILE A 279 3.00 2.20 1.52
C ILE A 279 4.48 1.92 1.25
N ALA A 280 5.26 1.67 2.30
CA ALA A 280 6.64 1.26 2.16
C ALA A 280 6.97 0.10 3.11
N SER A 281 7.90 -0.76 2.69
CA SER A 281 8.34 -1.93 3.44
C SER A 281 9.80 -1.84 3.82
N ALA A 282 10.17 -2.48 4.91
CA ALA A 282 11.55 -2.59 5.38
C ALA A 282 11.81 -4.04 5.84
N THR A 283 13.06 -4.50 5.74
CA THR A 283 13.51 -5.82 6.19
C THR A 283 14.55 -5.73 7.32
N SER A 284 14.92 -4.51 7.71
CA SER A 284 15.78 -4.24 8.87
C SER A 284 15.31 -2.99 9.61
N LEU A 285 15.68 -2.86 10.88
CA LEU A 285 15.35 -1.68 11.69
C LEU A 285 15.98 -0.41 11.12
N GLU A 286 17.19 -0.50 10.56
CA GLU A 286 17.86 0.61 9.89
C GLU A 286 17.05 1.12 8.70
N GLN A 287 16.59 0.22 7.81
CA GLN A 287 15.72 0.58 6.69
C GLN A 287 14.39 1.17 7.17
N LEU A 288 13.83 0.62 8.25
CA LEU A 288 12.58 1.13 8.80
C LEU A 288 12.77 2.54 9.35
N ASP A 289 13.77 2.77 10.21
CA ASP A 289 14.04 4.10 10.77
C ASP A 289 14.32 5.12 9.66
N ASP A 290 14.99 4.71 8.57
CA ASP A 290 15.23 5.55 7.40
C ASP A 290 13.91 5.98 6.74
N ILE A 291 13.04 5.05 6.34
CA ILE A 291 11.77 5.40 5.68
C ILE A 291 10.80 6.17 6.59
N LEU A 292 10.82 5.91 7.92
CA LEU A 292 10.00 6.66 8.88
C LEU A 292 10.42 8.12 8.98
N GLY A 293 11.70 8.42 8.78
CA GLY A 293 12.24 9.79 8.75
C GLY A 293 11.62 10.68 7.67
N ALA A 294 11.05 10.09 6.61
CA ALA A 294 10.34 10.81 5.56
C ALA A 294 9.15 11.64 6.09
N ALA A 295 8.53 11.20 7.18
CA ALA A 295 7.37 11.89 7.77
C ALA A 295 7.71 13.24 8.42
N ASP A 296 8.98 13.46 8.75
CA ASP A 296 9.47 14.69 9.34
C ASP A 296 10.20 15.59 8.31
N LEU A 297 10.43 15.07 7.08
CA LEU A 297 11.13 15.78 6.02
C LEU A 297 10.20 16.75 5.28
N GLN A 298 10.56 18.02 5.28
CA GLN A 298 9.90 19.06 4.51
C GLN A 298 10.77 19.45 3.29
N LEU A 299 10.26 19.15 2.10
CA LEU A 299 10.92 19.53 0.85
C LEU A 299 10.58 20.98 0.50
N SER A 300 11.58 21.72 0.01
CA SER A 300 11.36 23.06 -0.52
C SER A 300 10.54 23.02 -1.82
N SER A 301 9.91 24.13 -2.19
CA SER A 301 9.19 24.23 -3.48
C SER A 301 10.10 23.93 -4.67
N SER A 302 11.34 24.44 -4.66
CA SER A 302 12.32 24.15 -5.71
C SER A 302 12.70 22.67 -5.81
N ALA A 303 12.80 21.98 -4.68
CA ALA A 303 13.02 20.52 -4.66
C ALA A 303 11.82 19.75 -5.23
N LEU A 304 10.60 20.14 -4.86
CA LEU A 304 9.37 19.55 -5.43
C LEU A 304 9.28 19.79 -6.93
N ASP A 305 9.56 21.00 -7.42
CA ASP A 305 9.55 21.35 -8.83
C ASP A 305 10.59 20.53 -9.63
N ALA A 306 11.79 20.38 -9.09
CA ALA A 306 12.85 19.57 -9.72
C ALA A 306 12.47 18.08 -9.83
N LEU A 307 11.90 17.51 -8.76
CA LEU A 307 11.40 16.13 -8.75
C LEU A 307 10.22 15.94 -9.69
N ASP A 308 9.30 16.92 -9.73
CA ASP A 308 8.16 16.90 -10.64
C ASP A 308 8.58 16.97 -12.12
N ALA A 309 9.56 17.79 -12.45
CA ALA A 309 10.11 17.88 -13.80
C ALA A 309 10.80 16.57 -14.19
N ALA A 310 11.64 16.00 -13.32
CA ALA A 310 12.34 14.75 -13.58
C ALA A 310 11.38 13.55 -13.72
N GLY A 311 10.31 13.49 -12.92
CA GLY A 311 9.31 12.42 -12.99
C GLY A 311 8.41 12.50 -14.24
N LYS A 312 8.20 13.70 -14.80
CA LYS A 312 7.42 13.95 -16.02
C LYS A 312 8.25 13.83 -17.31
N ALA A 313 9.55 14.06 -17.24
CA ALA A 313 10.44 14.04 -18.38
C ALA A 313 10.58 12.64 -18.96
N ALA A 314 9.61 12.21 -19.74
CA ALA A 314 9.53 11.04 -20.58
C ALA A 314 8.23 10.22 -20.35
N ALA A 315 7.10 10.80 -20.66
CA ALA A 315 5.90 10.03 -21.00
C ALA A 315 5.91 9.74 -22.50
#